data_ebc4df96f23cc43e15c01178e6687ff4
#
_entry.id   ebc4df96f23cc43e15c01178e6687ff4
#
_cell.length_a   1.000
_cell.length_b   1.000
_cell.length_c   1.000
_cell.angle_alpha   90.00
_cell.angle_beta   90.00
_cell.angle_gamma   90.00
#
_symmetry.space_group_name_H-M   'P 1'
#
loop_
_entity.id
_entity.type
_entity.pdbx_description
1 polymer ?
#
loop_
_entity_poly.entity_id
_entity_poly.type
_entity_poly.pdbx_seq_one_letter_code
_entity_poly.pdbx_strand_id
1 'polypeptide(L)'
;EFPRLSNTWWINYTTFTDMERHHDTRPMLYHRWGGLGNHRYQIGFSGDAIISWKSLDFQPYYNSTASNVLYGYWSHDIGGHMGADSIDPEMYIRWMQFGAFSPVLRTHSTKNAGLNKEPWVFADKERDIIRDIIKQRYSLAPYIYTMARHAYDTGVSLCRPMYYDYPDTKEAYSNRNEYMFGDNFLVYPITKPMNDGVSEQNVWLPAGCDWYELSSGTMLKGGQTMERRFLLDEYPVYVKAGSIIPQYGDVKNLRNNDEAVTVTVYPGNVNTQFDMYEDNGNDKQYATAYATTLLSSTHSSDGTLCVKIGARKGEYSGMPSHRQYRLKLVASAVPEKVTVDGKQTDFEYDGNKLSLLVNIPETDCSKEKVVEISYTKDAPVLTDGLIGKFRHIQQNCVAMKYRNPAIVFAEPLGTMESAGIAMTYNPEKQKQIVETFRTNYGSLADILKQNGIEGEDAKKFMDTSF
;
A
#
# COMPACT_ATOMS: atom_id res chain seq x y z
N GLU A 1 25.08 -23.64 32.27
CA GLU A 1 25.59 -22.59 31.38
C GLU A 1 26.53 -23.20 30.36
N PHE A 2 26.35 -22.86 29.09
CA PHE A 2 27.27 -23.25 28.04
C PHE A 2 28.26 -22.08 27.79
N PRO A 3 29.54 -22.22 28.11
CA PRO A 3 30.51 -21.17 27.85
C PRO A 3 30.50 -20.81 26.35
N ARG A 4 30.40 -19.54 26.02
CA ARG A 4 30.37 -18.99 24.65
C ARG A 4 29.02 -19.06 23.89
N LEU A 5 27.94 -19.53 24.53
CA LEU A 5 26.60 -19.48 23.96
C LEU A 5 25.82 -18.34 24.61
N SER A 6 25.16 -17.45 23.81
CA SER A 6 24.32 -16.41 24.40
C SER A 6 23.06 -17.04 25.00
N ASN A 7 22.64 -16.54 26.16
CA ASN A 7 21.42 -17.01 26.83
C ASN A 7 20.18 -16.81 25.93
N THR A 8 20.12 -15.72 25.21
CA THR A 8 19.02 -15.44 24.26
C THR A 8 18.96 -16.50 23.18
N TRP A 9 20.08 -16.85 22.57
CA TRP A 9 20.10 -17.88 21.54
C TRP A 9 19.68 -19.25 22.10
N TRP A 10 20.16 -19.60 23.27
CA TRP A 10 19.82 -20.87 23.92
C TRP A 10 18.34 -20.96 24.29
N ILE A 11 17.77 -19.92 24.87
CA ILE A 11 16.34 -19.86 25.21
C ILE A 11 15.49 -19.95 23.93
N ASN A 12 15.83 -19.18 22.89
CA ASN A 12 15.11 -19.23 21.62
C ASN A 12 15.17 -20.62 20.99
N TYR A 13 16.36 -21.24 20.97
CA TYR A 13 16.53 -22.58 20.43
C TYR A 13 15.67 -23.62 21.18
N THR A 14 15.77 -23.66 22.50
CA THR A 14 15.02 -24.64 23.31
C THR A 14 13.52 -24.44 23.18
N THR A 15 13.02 -23.20 23.27
CA THR A 15 11.59 -22.88 23.16
C THR A 15 11.05 -23.19 21.77
N PHE A 16 11.77 -22.78 20.72
CA PHE A 16 11.35 -23.02 19.34
C PHE A 16 11.33 -24.52 19.01
N THR A 17 12.38 -25.23 19.39
CA THR A 17 12.49 -26.67 19.14
C THR A 17 11.42 -27.46 19.89
N ASP A 18 11.06 -27.03 21.10
CA ASP A 18 9.97 -27.63 21.87
C ASP A 18 8.63 -27.46 21.15
N MET A 19 8.30 -26.22 20.72
CA MET A 19 7.09 -25.97 19.93
C MET A 19 7.08 -26.76 18.63
N GLU A 20 8.22 -26.82 17.92
CA GLU A 20 8.34 -27.56 16.67
C GLU A 20 8.07 -29.05 16.83
N ARG A 21 8.50 -29.65 17.97
CA ARG A 21 8.33 -31.09 18.25
C ARG A 21 6.94 -31.47 18.77
N HIS A 22 6.31 -30.58 19.53
CA HIS A 22 5.10 -30.90 20.27
C HIS A 22 3.80 -30.29 19.74
N HIS A 23 3.88 -29.46 18.70
CA HIS A 23 2.72 -28.84 18.05
C HIS A 23 2.65 -29.24 16.57
N ASP A 24 1.44 -29.44 16.04
CA ASP A 24 1.21 -29.71 14.61
C ASP A 24 1.20 -28.43 13.77
N THR A 25 1.10 -27.27 14.44
CA THR A 25 1.11 -25.97 13.80
C THR A 25 2.54 -25.42 13.65
N ARG A 26 2.72 -24.45 12.76
CA ARG A 26 3.99 -23.71 12.63
C ARG A 26 4.36 -23.08 13.96
N PRO A 27 5.56 -23.32 14.49
CA PRO A 27 6.01 -22.61 15.67
C PRO A 27 6.14 -21.11 15.33
N MET A 28 5.74 -20.26 16.26
CA MET A 28 5.93 -18.83 16.16
C MET A 28 6.58 -18.32 17.43
N LEU A 29 7.82 -17.84 17.31
CA LEU A 29 8.54 -17.25 18.41
C LEU A 29 8.69 -15.74 18.15
N TYR A 30 8.13 -14.95 19.06
CA TYR A 30 8.30 -13.51 19.11
C TYR A 30 9.27 -13.19 20.25
N HIS A 31 10.45 -12.69 19.93
CA HIS A 31 11.50 -12.51 20.92
C HIS A 31 12.19 -11.15 20.80
N ARG A 32 12.76 -10.73 21.91
CA ARG A 32 13.48 -9.48 22.04
C ARG A 32 14.95 -9.69 21.77
N TRP A 33 15.51 -8.80 20.97
CA TRP A 33 16.89 -8.82 20.54
C TRP A 33 17.28 -10.07 19.74
N GLY A 34 18.41 -9.98 19.12
CA GLY A 34 18.98 -11.06 18.36
C GLY A 34 20.41 -10.74 17.99
N GLY A 35 21.08 -11.74 17.53
CA GLY A 35 22.38 -11.64 16.91
C GLY A 35 22.42 -12.57 15.72
N LEU A 36 23.57 -12.83 15.17
CA LEU A 36 23.75 -13.78 14.09
C LEU A 36 23.17 -15.14 14.47
N GLY A 37 22.33 -15.70 13.60
CA GLY A 37 21.65 -16.97 13.82
C GLY A 37 20.24 -16.89 14.41
N ASN A 38 19.83 -15.76 15.00
CA ASN A 38 18.48 -15.62 15.57
C ASN A 38 17.37 -15.50 14.53
N HIS A 39 17.68 -15.24 13.26
CA HIS A 39 16.72 -15.30 12.17
C HIS A 39 15.98 -16.64 12.03
N ARG A 40 16.53 -17.72 12.62
CA ARG A 40 15.86 -19.04 12.69
C ARG A 40 14.60 -19.05 13.52
N TYR A 41 14.37 -18.04 14.36
CA TYR A 41 13.28 -17.98 15.36
C TYR A 41 12.27 -16.86 15.02
N GLN A 42 11.99 -16.67 13.77
CA GLN A 42 11.08 -15.79 13.06
C GLN A 42 11.12 -14.32 13.48
N ILE A 43 10.44 -13.92 14.56
CA ILE A 43 10.11 -12.53 14.80
C ILE A 43 10.97 -11.96 15.91
N GLY A 44 11.90 -11.06 15.54
CA GLY A 44 12.55 -10.19 16.49
C GLY A 44 11.88 -8.82 16.55
N PHE A 45 12.09 -8.06 17.62
CA PHE A 45 11.57 -6.72 17.74
C PHE A 45 12.52 -5.75 18.46
N SER A 46 12.25 -4.46 18.25
CA SER A 46 13.10 -3.36 18.73
C SER A 46 13.23 -3.26 20.26
N GLY A 47 12.35 -3.94 21.00
CA GLY A 47 12.21 -3.70 22.43
C GLY A 47 11.54 -2.37 22.73
N ASP A 48 11.70 -1.88 23.97
CA ASP A 48 11.02 -0.72 24.54
C ASP A 48 11.53 0.61 23.94
N ALA A 49 11.16 0.88 22.70
CA ALA A 49 11.54 2.12 22.01
C ALA A 49 10.97 3.36 22.70
N ILE A 50 11.75 4.41 22.78
CA ILE A 50 11.28 5.70 23.30
C ILE A 50 10.27 6.32 22.33
N ILE A 51 9.20 6.88 22.87
CA ILE A 51 8.18 7.62 22.11
C ILE A 51 8.79 8.95 21.65
N SER A 52 9.31 8.97 20.42
CA SER A 52 9.96 10.16 19.86
C SER A 52 10.11 10.04 18.35
N TRP A 53 10.14 11.17 17.65
CA TRP A 53 10.47 11.26 16.23
C TRP A 53 11.86 10.69 15.93
N LYS A 54 12.83 10.84 16.83
CA LYS A 54 14.17 10.25 16.68
C LYS A 54 14.14 8.74 16.67
N SER A 55 13.31 8.12 17.50
CA SER A 55 13.12 6.66 17.47
C SER A 55 12.45 6.22 16.17
N LEU A 56 11.43 6.96 15.72
CA LEU A 56 10.79 6.68 14.43
C LEU A 56 11.79 6.79 13.28
N ASP A 57 12.65 7.80 13.25
CA ASP A 57 13.64 7.98 12.17
C ASP A 57 14.65 6.84 12.07
N PHE A 58 14.94 6.16 13.17
CA PHE A 58 15.85 5.01 13.18
C PHE A 58 15.18 3.71 12.70
N GLN A 59 13.88 3.54 12.90
CA GLN A 59 13.18 2.27 12.65
C GLN A 59 13.18 1.82 11.19
N PRO A 60 12.91 2.66 10.17
CA PRO A 60 12.94 2.23 8.77
C PRO A 60 14.30 1.70 8.33
N TYR A 61 15.37 2.40 8.71
CA TYR A 61 16.73 1.99 8.45
C TYR A 61 17.06 0.64 9.10
N TYR A 62 16.75 0.47 10.38
CA TYR A 62 17.00 -0.78 11.07
C TYR A 62 16.16 -1.93 10.50
N ASN A 63 14.87 -1.69 10.24
CA ASN A 63 13.95 -2.68 9.71
C ASN A 63 14.42 -3.24 8.35
N SER A 64 14.85 -2.39 7.44
CA SER A 64 15.34 -2.83 6.14
C SER A 64 16.71 -3.51 6.23
N THR A 65 17.66 -2.96 7.01
CA THR A 65 19.02 -3.51 7.13
C THR A 65 19.09 -4.80 7.96
N ALA A 66 18.08 -5.13 8.76
CA ALA A 66 17.97 -6.42 9.42
C ALA A 66 18.00 -7.58 8.41
N SER A 67 17.60 -7.36 7.18
CA SER A 67 17.71 -8.31 6.07
C SER A 67 19.16 -8.74 5.77
N ASN A 68 20.16 -7.89 6.04
CA ASN A 68 21.59 -8.21 5.82
C ASN A 68 22.07 -9.42 6.64
N VAL A 69 21.34 -9.76 7.70
CA VAL A 69 21.59 -10.93 8.55
C VAL A 69 20.41 -11.92 8.53
N LEU A 70 19.61 -11.87 7.46
CA LEU A 70 18.42 -12.71 7.21
C LEU A 70 17.30 -12.49 8.23
N TYR A 71 17.28 -11.39 8.96
CA TYR A 71 16.27 -11.09 9.98
C TYR A 71 15.05 -10.39 9.36
N GLY A 72 14.39 -11.08 8.41
CA GLY A 72 13.34 -10.52 7.56
C GLY A 72 12.00 -10.25 8.25
N TYR A 73 11.76 -10.85 9.43
CA TYR A 73 10.52 -10.62 10.21
C TYR A 73 10.80 -9.74 11.42
N TRP A 74 11.25 -8.51 11.13
CA TRP A 74 11.49 -7.53 12.18
C TRP A 74 10.22 -6.80 12.55
N SER A 75 10.00 -6.62 13.85
CA SER A 75 8.89 -5.86 14.42
C SER A 75 9.42 -4.65 15.18
N HIS A 76 8.61 -3.65 15.32
CA HIS A 76 8.86 -2.48 16.14
C HIS A 76 7.61 -2.12 16.95
N ASP A 77 7.78 -1.45 18.09
CA ASP A 77 6.66 -0.97 18.88
C ASP A 77 6.12 0.31 18.25
N ILE A 78 5.07 0.16 17.40
CA ILE A 78 4.49 1.27 16.66
C ILE A 78 3.98 2.34 17.63
N GLY A 79 4.45 3.59 17.41
CA GLY A 79 4.21 4.73 18.28
C GLY A 79 5.16 4.85 19.47
N GLY A 80 6.15 3.95 19.57
CA GLY A 80 7.08 3.86 20.71
C GLY A 80 6.47 3.19 21.92
N HIS A 81 7.27 2.76 22.89
CA HIS A 81 6.83 2.01 24.06
C HIS A 81 6.64 2.86 25.31
N MET A 82 7.59 3.73 25.63
CA MET A 82 7.69 4.49 26.86
C MET A 82 8.40 5.84 26.70
N GLY A 83 8.51 6.58 27.79
CA GLY A 83 9.28 7.83 27.83
C GLY A 83 8.50 9.08 27.43
N ALA A 84 7.16 9.01 27.42
CA ALA A 84 6.25 10.14 27.28
C ALA A 84 5.01 9.93 28.14
N ASP A 85 4.27 10.99 28.40
CA ASP A 85 3.01 10.95 29.15
C ASP A 85 1.78 10.83 28.23
N SER A 86 1.93 11.16 26.94
CA SER A 86 0.88 11.09 25.93
C SER A 86 1.47 10.73 24.56
N ILE A 87 0.60 10.30 23.65
CA ILE A 87 0.95 10.03 22.26
C ILE A 87 0.70 11.27 21.41
N ASP A 88 1.71 11.71 20.66
CA ASP A 88 1.56 12.67 19.57
C ASP A 88 0.80 11.98 18.40
N PRO A 89 -0.43 12.43 18.05
CA PRO A 89 -1.23 11.77 17.02
C PRO A 89 -0.57 11.77 15.65
N GLU A 90 0.14 12.83 15.27
CA GLU A 90 0.85 12.89 14.00
C GLU A 90 1.96 11.83 13.94
N MET A 91 2.83 11.82 14.93
CA MET A 91 3.92 10.84 15.01
C MET A 91 3.38 9.42 15.00
N TYR A 92 2.29 9.15 15.70
CA TYR A 92 1.67 7.84 15.72
C TYR A 92 1.13 7.44 14.36
N ILE A 93 0.43 8.33 13.65
CA ILE A 93 -0.05 8.09 12.29
C ILE A 93 1.11 7.81 11.34
N ARG A 94 2.20 8.61 11.39
CA ARG A 94 3.38 8.37 10.56
C ARG A 94 4.03 7.01 10.85
N TRP A 95 4.05 6.62 12.11
CA TRP A 95 4.55 5.30 12.49
C TRP A 95 3.62 4.16 12.07
N MET A 96 2.31 4.37 12.08
CA MET A 96 1.32 3.42 11.56
C MET A 96 1.43 3.28 10.03
N GLN A 97 1.65 4.37 9.29
CA GLN A 97 1.89 4.36 7.84
C GLN A 97 3.13 3.53 7.51
N PHE A 98 4.23 3.74 8.23
CA PHE A 98 5.42 2.88 8.13
C PHE A 98 5.10 1.43 8.52
N GLY A 99 4.35 1.21 9.58
CA GLY A 99 3.97 -0.12 10.06
C GLY A 99 3.16 -0.93 9.05
N ALA A 100 2.31 -0.28 8.25
CA ALA A 100 1.54 -0.95 7.19
C ALA A 100 2.43 -1.58 6.11
N PHE A 101 3.62 -1.04 5.90
CA PHE A 101 4.65 -1.53 4.99
C PHE A 101 5.88 -2.06 5.73
N SER A 102 5.67 -2.66 6.90
CA SER A 102 6.66 -3.40 7.68
C SER A 102 6.34 -4.90 7.66
N PRO A 103 7.28 -5.79 7.97
CA PRO A 103 6.99 -7.22 8.04
C PRO A 103 5.91 -7.55 9.08
N VAL A 104 5.94 -6.87 10.24
CA VAL A 104 4.97 -7.03 11.33
C VAL A 104 4.37 -5.67 11.68
N LEU A 105 3.04 -5.59 11.66
CA LEU A 105 2.29 -4.44 12.17
C LEU A 105 1.80 -4.78 13.58
N ARG A 106 2.37 -4.12 14.59
CA ARG A 106 2.04 -4.31 15.99
C ARG A 106 2.14 -3.00 16.76
N THR A 107 1.06 -2.59 17.40
CA THR A 107 1.07 -1.49 18.35
C THR A 107 1.38 -2.01 19.76
N HIS A 108 2.17 -1.28 20.52
CA HIS A 108 2.52 -1.66 21.88
C HIS A 108 2.94 -0.44 22.69
N SER A 109 2.64 -0.46 23.99
CA SER A 109 3.06 0.58 24.94
C SER A 109 3.20 0.01 26.34
N THR A 110 3.91 0.73 27.20
CA THR A 110 3.94 0.45 28.63
C THR A 110 2.55 0.66 29.25
N LYS A 111 2.36 0.17 30.48
CA LYS A 111 1.12 0.24 31.25
C LYS A 111 0.85 1.67 31.75
N ASN A 112 0.55 2.57 30.82
CA ASN A 112 0.17 3.96 31.10
C ASN A 112 -1.05 4.30 30.23
N ALA A 113 -2.16 4.71 30.83
CA ALA A 113 -3.41 5.04 30.14
C ALA A 113 -3.26 6.21 29.15
N GLY A 114 -2.33 7.15 29.39
CA GLY A 114 -2.01 8.24 28.46
C GLY A 114 -1.34 7.79 27.16
N LEU A 115 -0.90 6.51 27.10
CA LEU A 115 -0.23 5.92 25.94
C LEU A 115 -1.10 4.91 25.20
N ASN A 116 -2.41 4.95 25.40
CA ASN A 116 -3.36 4.13 24.67
C ASN A 116 -3.30 4.42 23.17
N LYS A 117 -3.37 3.39 22.35
CA LYS A 117 -3.16 3.44 20.89
C LYS A 117 -4.32 2.86 20.08
N GLU A 118 -5.39 2.50 20.75
CA GLU A 118 -6.58 2.02 20.06
C GLU A 118 -7.18 3.14 19.20
N PRO A 119 -7.65 2.85 17.98
CA PRO A 119 -8.14 3.90 17.07
C PRO A 119 -9.20 4.82 17.68
N TRP A 120 -10.02 4.32 18.59
CA TRP A 120 -11.14 5.07 19.20
C TRP A 120 -10.71 6.08 20.28
N VAL A 121 -9.44 6.12 20.71
CA VAL A 121 -8.95 7.15 21.66
C VAL A 121 -8.51 8.42 20.94
N PHE A 122 -8.41 8.41 19.62
CA PHE A 122 -8.04 9.55 18.79
C PHE A 122 -9.29 10.32 18.32
N ALA A 123 -9.11 11.58 17.90
CA ALA A 123 -10.17 12.36 17.29
C ALA A 123 -10.62 11.72 15.95
N ASP A 124 -11.80 12.10 15.47
CA ASP A 124 -12.46 11.45 14.34
C ASP A 124 -11.57 11.36 13.10
N LYS A 125 -10.88 12.45 12.77
CA LYS A 125 -9.99 12.50 11.60
C LYS A 125 -8.82 11.52 11.73
N GLU A 126 -8.13 11.55 12.84
CA GLU A 126 -6.98 10.67 13.12
C GLU A 126 -7.42 9.20 13.17
N ARG A 127 -8.55 8.93 13.86
CA ARG A 127 -9.16 7.58 13.91
C ARG A 127 -9.43 7.03 12.53
N ASP A 128 -10.01 7.84 11.65
CA ASP A 128 -10.36 7.41 10.29
C ASP A 128 -9.10 7.12 9.47
N ILE A 129 -8.05 7.94 9.59
CA ILE A 129 -6.75 7.68 8.94
C ILE A 129 -6.14 6.37 9.46
N ILE A 130 -6.12 6.15 10.78
CA ILE A 130 -5.57 4.93 11.40
C ILE A 130 -6.34 3.71 10.92
N ARG A 131 -7.66 3.77 10.89
CA ARG A 131 -8.53 2.69 10.39
C ARG A 131 -8.21 2.35 8.94
N ASP A 132 -8.06 3.34 8.09
CA ASP A 132 -7.79 3.14 6.66
C ASP A 132 -6.41 2.53 6.42
N ILE A 133 -5.41 2.92 7.21
CA ILE A 133 -4.07 2.29 7.21
C ILE A 133 -4.17 0.80 7.59
N ILE A 134 -4.93 0.47 8.64
CA ILE A 134 -5.12 -0.92 9.07
C ILE A 134 -5.83 -1.73 7.97
N LYS A 135 -6.89 -1.18 7.37
CA LYS A 135 -7.61 -1.84 6.26
C LYS A 135 -6.69 -2.07 5.05
N GLN A 136 -5.87 -1.10 4.70
CA GLN A 136 -4.88 -1.26 3.64
C GLN A 136 -3.89 -2.39 3.94
N ARG A 137 -3.37 -2.48 5.16
CA ARG A 137 -2.49 -3.58 5.58
C ARG A 137 -3.17 -4.93 5.41
N TYR A 138 -4.43 -5.06 5.85
CA TYR A 138 -5.20 -6.30 5.71
C TYR A 138 -5.44 -6.64 4.24
N SER A 139 -5.75 -5.67 3.41
CA SER A 139 -5.96 -5.91 1.98
C SER A 139 -4.72 -6.45 1.28
N LEU A 140 -3.52 -6.05 1.70
CA LEU A 140 -2.25 -6.51 1.14
C LEU A 140 -1.84 -7.93 1.59
N ALA A 141 -2.64 -8.63 2.40
CA ALA A 141 -2.25 -9.93 2.94
C ALA A 141 -1.86 -10.98 1.87
N PRO A 142 -2.56 -11.15 0.74
CA PRO A 142 -2.13 -12.09 -0.30
C PRO A 142 -0.78 -11.74 -0.91
N TYR A 143 -0.54 -10.45 -1.14
CA TYR A 143 0.75 -9.96 -1.62
C TYR A 143 1.87 -10.24 -0.61
N ILE A 144 1.67 -9.83 0.66
CA ILE A 144 2.65 -10.01 1.73
C ILE A 144 2.97 -11.48 1.95
N TYR A 145 1.96 -12.34 1.91
CA TYR A 145 2.12 -13.77 2.10
C TYR A 145 2.91 -14.42 0.96
N THR A 146 2.66 -14.00 -0.27
CA THR A 146 3.46 -14.40 -1.42
C THR A 146 4.92 -13.96 -1.31
N MET A 147 5.16 -12.71 -0.87
CA MET A 147 6.53 -12.23 -0.64
C MET A 147 7.22 -12.91 0.55
N ALA A 148 6.46 -13.35 1.55
CA ALA A 148 6.99 -14.19 2.63
C ALA A 148 7.43 -15.56 2.11
N ARG A 149 6.69 -16.16 1.17
CA ARG A 149 7.11 -17.37 0.47
C ARG A 149 8.37 -17.13 -0.38
N HIS A 150 8.43 -16.03 -1.11
CA HIS A 150 9.62 -15.65 -1.85
C HIS A 150 10.85 -15.51 -0.91
N ALA A 151 10.68 -14.91 0.26
CA ALA A 151 11.74 -14.82 1.27
C ALA A 151 12.19 -16.19 1.77
N TYR A 152 11.27 -17.13 1.95
CA TYR A 152 11.59 -18.51 2.30
C TYR A 152 12.42 -19.21 1.21
N ASP A 153 12.04 -19.06 -0.05
CA ASP A 153 12.69 -19.75 -1.18
C ASP A 153 14.06 -19.14 -1.55
N THR A 154 14.24 -17.84 -1.36
CA THR A 154 15.42 -17.09 -1.87
C THR A 154 16.31 -16.50 -0.79
N GLY A 155 15.83 -16.34 0.44
CA GLY A 155 16.49 -15.57 1.50
C GLY A 155 16.35 -14.05 1.35
N VAL A 156 15.65 -13.55 0.31
CA VAL A 156 15.42 -12.12 0.09
C VAL A 156 14.21 -11.65 0.90
N SER A 157 14.45 -10.80 1.88
CA SER A 157 13.42 -10.34 2.81
C SER A 157 12.35 -9.46 2.13
N LEU A 158 11.14 -9.49 2.71
CA LEU A 158 10.02 -8.60 2.31
C LEU A 158 10.42 -7.12 2.36
N CYS A 159 11.06 -6.68 3.45
CA CYS A 159 11.67 -5.35 3.54
C CYS A 159 13.17 -5.48 3.34
N ARG A 160 13.71 -4.77 2.34
CA ARG A 160 15.14 -4.79 2.04
C ARG A 160 15.64 -3.43 1.62
N PRO A 161 16.89 -3.07 1.96
CA PRO A 161 17.49 -1.79 1.55
C PRO A 161 17.54 -1.69 0.03
N MET A 162 17.49 -0.48 -0.49
CA MET A 162 17.52 -0.20 -1.92
C MET A 162 18.72 -0.81 -2.65
N TYR A 163 19.86 -0.97 -1.99
CA TYR A 163 21.07 -1.53 -2.61
C TYR A 163 21.00 -3.04 -2.92
N TYR A 164 19.96 -3.76 -2.48
CA TYR A 164 19.71 -5.13 -2.94
C TYR A 164 19.33 -5.17 -4.42
N ASP A 165 18.49 -4.21 -4.84
CA ASP A 165 17.99 -4.13 -6.21
C ASP A 165 18.83 -3.16 -7.07
N TYR A 166 19.52 -2.19 -6.46
CA TYR A 166 20.25 -1.11 -7.14
C TYR A 166 21.67 -0.93 -6.54
N PRO A 167 22.52 -1.99 -6.56
CA PRO A 167 23.82 -1.99 -5.85
C PRO A 167 24.83 -0.98 -6.39
N ASP A 168 24.72 -0.62 -7.67
CA ASP A 168 25.65 0.28 -8.35
C ASP A 168 25.25 1.76 -8.29
N THR A 169 24.14 2.08 -7.57
CA THR A 169 23.59 3.42 -7.49
C THR A 169 23.86 4.05 -6.12
N LYS A 170 24.48 5.23 -6.11
CA LYS A 170 24.84 5.94 -4.87
C LYS A 170 23.62 6.26 -3.99
N GLU A 171 22.51 6.64 -4.60
CA GLU A 171 21.26 6.99 -3.93
C GLU A 171 20.70 5.81 -3.12
N ALA A 172 20.93 4.57 -3.57
CA ALA A 172 20.53 3.36 -2.85
C ALA A 172 21.20 3.22 -1.46
N TYR A 173 22.34 3.86 -1.26
CA TYR A 173 23.08 3.89 0.01
C TYR A 173 22.83 5.17 0.81
N SER A 174 22.63 6.31 0.15
CA SER A 174 22.45 7.60 0.81
C SER A 174 21.03 7.79 1.37
N ASN A 175 20.00 7.22 0.73
CA ASN A 175 18.59 7.29 1.16
C ASN A 175 18.27 6.14 2.11
N ARG A 176 18.94 6.10 3.27
CA ARG A 176 18.91 4.95 4.19
C ARG A 176 17.52 4.53 4.69
N ASN A 177 16.54 5.44 4.70
CA ASN A 177 15.18 5.17 5.16
C ASN A 177 14.25 4.73 4.01
N GLU A 178 14.73 4.78 2.78
CA GLU A 178 14.05 4.25 1.60
C GLU A 178 14.30 2.75 1.47
N TYR A 179 13.26 1.97 1.18
CA TYR A 179 13.40 0.52 1.06
C TYR A 179 12.38 -0.08 0.10
N MET A 180 12.67 -1.27 -0.41
CA MET A 180 11.70 -2.08 -1.13
C MET A 180 10.84 -2.89 -0.16
N PHE A 181 9.52 -2.90 -0.39
CA PHE A 181 8.57 -3.76 0.28
C PHE A 181 8.01 -4.78 -0.74
N GLY A 182 8.56 -6.00 -0.71
CA GLY A 182 8.44 -6.95 -1.79
C GLY A 182 9.06 -6.42 -3.08
N ASP A 183 8.64 -6.96 -4.22
CA ASP A 183 9.25 -6.62 -5.51
C ASP A 183 8.63 -5.39 -6.19
N ASN A 184 7.46 -4.95 -5.71
CA ASN A 184 6.61 -3.99 -6.41
C ASN A 184 6.50 -2.63 -5.74
N PHE A 185 6.76 -2.52 -4.42
CA PHE A 185 6.62 -1.25 -3.69
C PHE A 185 7.96 -0.67 -3.28
N LEU A 186 8.10 0.64 -3.45
CA LEU A 186 9.12 1.46 -2.83
C LEU A 186 8.46 2.29 -1.72
N VAL A 187 9.05 2.31 -0.55
CA VAL A 187 8.53 3.00 0.64
C VAL A 187 9.57 3.93 1.23
N TYR A 188 9.19 5.17 1.48
CA TYR A 188 10.05 6.15 2.15
C TYR A 188 9.31 6.80 3.32
N PRO A 189 9.33 6.21 4.53
CA PRO A 189 8.56 6.69 5.66
C PRO A 189 8.86 8.15 6.04
N ILE A 190 7.80 8.89 6.37
CA ILE A 190 7.92 10.23 6.94
C ILE A 190 8.31 10.09 8.41
N THR A 191 9.47 10.64 8.78
CA THR A 191 10.08 10.47 10.11
C THR A 191 10.30 11.80 10.84
N LYS A 192 9.71 12.87 10.31
CA LYS A 192 9.77 14.23 10.88
C LYS A 192 8.37 14.83 10.94
N PRO A 193 8.09 15.74 11.90
CA PRO A 193 6.81 16.42 11.96
C PRO A 193 6.57 17.28 10.71
N MET A 194 5.30 17.46 10.38
CA MET A 194 4.85 18.37 9.34
C MET A 194 5.23 19.82 9.67
N ASN A 195 5.44 20.59 8.62
CA ASN A 195 5.52 22.05 8.72
C ASN A 195 4.32 22.65 7.99
N ASP A 196 3.57 23.54 8.64
CA ASP A 196 2.34 24.12 8.09
C ASP A 196 1.33 23.09 7.55
N GLY A 197 1.23 21.91 8.19
CA GLY A 197 0.29 20.86 7.80
C GLY A 197 0.74 19.98 6.63
N VAL A 198 1.96 20.12 6.16
CA VAL A 198 2.53 19.36 5.03
C VAL A 198 3.89 18.77 5.41
N SER A 199 4.15 17.54 5.00
CA SER A 199 5.48 16.91 5.06
C SER A 199 6.16 16.99 3.71
N GLU A 200 7.39 17.49 3.66
CA GLU A 200 8.21 17.54 2.46
C GLU A 200 9.26 16.41 2.49
N GLN A 201 9.38 15.67 1.38
CA GLN A 201 10.31 14.56 1.21
C GLN A 201 11.04 14.65 -0.12
N ASN A 202 12.36 14.45 -0.11
CA ASN A 202 13.15 14.26 -1.32
C ASN A 202 13.23 12.77 -1.64
N VAL A 203 12.36 12.30 -2.52
CA VAL A 203 12.21 10.90 -2.88
C VAL A 203 13.09 10.56 -4.07
N TRP A 204 13.86 9.50 -3.98
CA TRP A 204 14.58 8.93 -5.10
C TRP A 204 13.79 7.80 -5.74
N LEU A 205 13.45 7.94 -7.00
CA LEU A 205 12.81 6.90 -7.80
C LEU A 205 13.84 6.26 -8.73
N PRO A 206 14.19 4.98 -8.53
CA PRO A 206 15.18 4.29 -9.35
C PRO A 206 14.79 4.23 -10.82
N ALA A 207 15.79 4.25 -11.70
CA ALA A 207 15.63 4.05 -13.13
C ALA A 207 15.18 2.61 -13.47
N GLY A 208 14.71 2.42 -14.70
CA GLY A 208 14.31 1.12 -15.25
C GLY A 208 12.80 0.91 -15.30
N CYS A 209 12.02 1.67 -14.56
CA CYS A 209 10.55 1.68 -14.65
C CYS A 209 10.00 3.05 -14.25
N ASP A 210 8.72 3.28 -14.57
CA ASP A 210 7.94 4.39 -14.00
C ASP A 210 7.28 3.93 -12.69
N TRP A 211 6.85 4.88 -11.86
CA TRP A 211 6.35 4.62 -10.53
C TRP A 211 5.02 5.34 -10.30
N TYR A 212 4.01 4.63 -9.83
CA TYR A 212 2.77 5.23 -9.36
C TYR A 212 2.91 5.66 -7.90
N GLU A 213 2.72 6.94 -7.62
CA GLU A 213 2.55 7.41 -6.25
C GLU A 213 1.17 6.95 -5.74
N LEU A 214 1.16 6.15 -4.68
CA LEU A 214 -0.04 5.47 -4.21
C LEU A 214 -1.14 6.44 -3.76
N SER A 215 -0.75 7.56 -3.15
CA SER A 215 -1.68 8.56 -2.58
C SER A 215 -2.36 9.42 -3.64
N SER A 216 -1.67 9.79 -4.71
CA SER A 216 -2.17 10.73 -5.73
C SER A 216 -2.56 10.06 -7.05
N GLY A 217 -2.10 8.82 -7.29
CA GLY A 217 -2.22 8.18 -8.60
C GLY A 217 -1.34 8.78 -9.69
N THR A 218 -0.39 9.66 -9.32
CA THR A 218 0.57 10.22 -10.27
C THR A 218 1.55 9.16 -10.72
N MET A 219 1.76 9.03 -12.02
CA MET A 219 2.84 8.21 -12.57
C MET A 219 4.07 9.08 -12.78
N LEU A 220 5.14 8.77 -12.08
CA LEU A 220 6.40 9.50 -12.06
C LEU A 220 7.48 8.69 -12.80
N LYS A 221 8.33 9.39 -13.55
CA LYS A 221 9.47 8.78 -14.22
C LYS A 221 10.51 8.31 -13.21
N GLY A 222 11.05 7.11 -13.41
CA GLY A 222 12.21 6.66 -12.69
C GLY A 222 13.50 7.36 -13.12
N GLY A 223 14.58 7.15 -12.35
CA GLY A 223 15.91 7.71 -12.61
C GLY A 223 16.08 9.15 -12.11
N GLN A 224 15.32 9.59 -11.11
CA GLN A 224 15.37 10.96 -10.60
C GLN A 224 15.11 11.03 -9.09
N THR A 225 15.56 12.11 -8.50
CA THR A 225 15.18 12.53 -7.15
C THR A 225 14.30 13.78 -7.28
N MET A 226 13.19 13.80 -6.54
CA MET A 226 12.25 14.91 -6.58
C MET A 226 11.71 15.23 -5.20
N GLU A 227 11.39 16.50 -4.97
CA GLU A 227 10.63 16.92 -3.80
C GLU A 227 9.16 16.54 -3.98
N ARG A 228 8.61 15.90 -2.96
CA ARG A 228 7.19 15.55 -2.89
C ARG A 228 6.61 16.02 -1.56
N ARG A 229 5.33 16.37 -1.56
CA ARG A 229 4.61 16.93 -0.41
C ARG A 229 3.43 16.03 -0.05
N PHE A 230 3.22 15.81 1.25
CA PHE A 230 2.24 14.86 1.76
C PHE A 230 1.44 15.46 2.91
N LEU A 231 0.11 15.38 2.81
CA LEU A 231 -0.80 15.64 3.92
C LEU A 231 -0.73 14.51 4.95
N LEU A 232 -1.42 14.64 6.09
CA LEU A 232 -1.36 13.64 7.17
C LEU A 232 -1.86 12.25 6.75
N ASP A 233 -2.85 12.17 5.87
CA ASP A 233 -3.41 10.94 5.31
C ASP A 233 -2.64 10.40 4.08
N GLU A 234 -1.60 11.12 3.66
CA GLU A 234 -0.74 10.77 2.53
C GLU A 234 0.66 10.39 3.00
N TYR A 235 1.31 9.49 2.27
CA TYR A 235 2.67 9.06 2.60
C TYR A 235 3.38 8.49 1.38
N PRO A 236 4.73 8.58 1.36
CA PRO A 236 5.53 8.19 0.20
C PRO A 236 5.59 6.67 0.04
N VAL A 237 4.66 6.15 -0.73
CA VAL A 237 4.66 4.76 -1.21
C VAL A 237 4.44 4.79 -2.71
N TYR A 238 5.30 4.09 -3.42
CA TYR A 238 5.32 4.04 -4.87
C TYR A 238 5.20 2.61 -5.34
N VAL A 239 4.45 2.40 -6.42
CA VAL A 239 4.25 1.09 -7.04
C VAL A 239 4.85 1.11 -8.44
N LYS A 240 5.67 0.12 -8.77
CA LYS A 240 6.21 -0.02 -10.14
C LYS A 240 5.08 -0.09 -11.16
N ALA A 241 5.16 0.70 -12.23
CA ALA A 241 4.22 0.60 -13.34
C ALA A 241 4.32 -0.80 -13.97
N GLY A 242 3.17 -1.37 -14.30
CA GLY A 242 3.03 -2.76 -14.73
C GLY A 242 2.74 -3.75 -13.59
N SER A 243 2.83 -3.36 -12.32
CA SER A 243 2.63 -4.28 -11.19
C SER A 243 1.23 -4.87 -11.14
N ILE A 244 1.19 -6.13 -10.72
CA ILE A 244 -0.03 -6.85 -10.36
C ILE A 244 0.03 -7.15 -8.87
N ILE A 245 -0.92 -6.62 -8.11
CA ILE A 245 -0.96 -6.74 -6.66
C ILE A 245 -2.25 -7.48 -6.26
N PRO A 246 -2.18 -8.74 -5.84
CA PRO A 246 -3.33 -9.42 -5.29
C PRO A 246 -3.68 -8.83 -3.92
N GLN A 247 -4.96 -8.59 -3.70
CA GLN A 247 -5.48 -7.97 -2.47
C GLN A 247 -6.76 -8.69 -2.02
N TYR A 248 -7.01 -8.67 -0.73
CA TYR A 248 -8.35 -8.94 -0.21
C TYR A 248 -9.22 -7.67 -0.25
N GLY A 249 -10.53 -7.85 -0.18
CA GLY A 249 -11.48 -6.76 0.04
C GLY A 249 -11.49 -6.28 1.49
N ASP A 250 -12.65 -5.87 1.99
CA ASP A 250 -12.84 -5.45 3.38
C ASP A 250 -13.04 -6.67 4.28
N VAL A 251 -11.94 -7.27 4.73
CA VAL A 251 -11.94 -8.48 5.56
C VAL A 251 -11.90 -8.15 7.05
N LYS A 252 -12.59 -8.95 7.86
CA LYS A 252 -12.62 -8.80 9.33
C LYS A 252 -11.43 -9.51 10.01
N ASN A 253 -10.91 -10.56 9.41
CA ASN A 253 -9.76 -11.33 9.89
C ASN A 253 -9.11 -12.07 8.71
N LEU A 254 -7.89 -12.56 8.90
CA LEU A 254 -7.09 -13.22 7.86
C LEU A 254 -7.08 -14.76 7.97
N ARG A 255 -8.02 -15.36 8.71
CA ARG A 255 -8.05 -16.81 8.93
C ARG A 255 -8.70 -17.60 7.80
N ASN A 256 -9.50 -16.92 6.97
CA ASN A 256 -10.22 -17.56 5.88
C ASN A 256 -9.45 -17.38 4.57
N ASN A 257 -9.22 -18.49 3.85
CA ASN A 257 -8.55 -18.51 2.55
C ASN A 257 -9.53 -18.49 1.37
N ASP A 258 -10.82 -18.41 1.62
CA ASP A 258 -11.91 -18.38 0.64
C ASP A 258 -12.34 -16.95 0.25
N GLU A 259 -11.72 -15.94 0.84
CA GLU A 259 -12.00 -14.55 0.54
C GLU A 259 -11.81 -14.24 -0.95
N ALA A 260 -12.70 -13.39 -1.46
CA ALA A 260 -12.58 -12.88 -2.82
C ALA A 260 -11.24 -12.14 -3.02
N VAL A 261 -10.54 -12.46 -4.10
CA VAL A 261 -9.27 -11.81 -4.43
C VAL A 261 -9.49 -10.70 -5.45
N THR A 262 -9.05 -9.49 -5.11
CA THR A 262 -8.94 -8.37 -6.03
C THR A 262 -7.56 -8.38 -6.68
N VAL A 263 -7.51 -8.56 -7.98
CA VAL A 263 -6.30 -8.45 -8.79
C VAL A 263 -6.17 -6.98 -9.19
N THR A 264 -5.34 -6.22 -8.47
CA THR A 264 -5.10 -4.81 -8.76
C THR A 264 -3.94 -4.67 -9.73
N VAL A 265 -4.19 -4.05 -10.88
CA VAL A 265 -3.18 -3.79 -11.91
C VAL A 265 -2.89 -2.29 -11.93
N TYR A 266 -1.61 -1.96 -11.87
CA TYR A 266 -1.06 -0.63 -12.12
C TYR A 266 -0.54 -0.61 -13.56
N PRO A 267 -1.26 -0.06 -14.54
CA PRO A 267 -0.90 -0.20 -15.94
C PRO A 267 0.51 0.33 -16.25
N GLY A 268 1.21 -0.33 -17.17
CA GLY A 268 2.53 0.06 -17.64
C GLY A 268 2.76 -0.51 -19.04
N ASN A 269 3.77 0.01 -19.76
CA ASN A 269 4.09 -0.43 -21.11
C ASN A 269 4.92 -1.72 -21.14
N VAL A 270 4.69 -2.63 -20.19
CA VAL A 270 5.43 -3.87 -20.03
C VAL A 270 4.48 -5.03 -19.76
N ASN A 271 4.82 -6.19 -20.28
CA ASN A 271 4.14 -7.42 -19.90
C ASN A 271 4.69 -7.91 -18.57
N THR A 272 3.80 -8.22 -17.63
CA THR A 272 4.18 -8.58 -16.25
C THR A 272 3.44 -9.81 -15.77
N GLN A 273 4.02 -10.44 -14.75
CA GLN A 273 3.48 -11.62 -14.09
C GLN A 273 3.68 -11.52 -12.59
N PHE A 274 2.79 -12.17 -11.85
CA PHE A 274 2.88 -12.35 -10.39
C PHE A 274 2.32 -13.73 -10.03
N ASP A 275 3.13 -14.58 -9.42
CA ASP A 275 2.71 -15.93 -9.02
C ASP A 275 2.23 -15.92 -7.58
N MET A 276 0.91 -15.78 -7.39
CA MET A 276 0.28 -15.69 -6.07
C MET A 276 0.35 -17.05 -5.36
N TYR A 277 0.98 -17.07 -4.20
CA TYR A 277 1.15 -18.24 -3.35
C TYR A 277 0.05 -18.36 -2.28
N GLU A 278 -0.39 -19.60 -2.03
CA GLU A 278 -1.34 -19.94 -0.98
C GLU A 278 -1.00 -21.30 -0.37
N ASP A 279 -1.25 -21.44 0.93
CA ASP A 279 -1.20 -22.71 1.67
C ASP A 279 -2.27 -22.74 2.77
N ASN A 280 -2.24 -23.74 3.63
CA ASN A 280 -3.17 -23.86 4.76
C ASN A 280 -3.10 -22.69 5.77
N GLY A 281 -1.99 -21.95 5.81
CA GLY A 281 -1.77 -20.83 6.73
C GLY A 281 -1.30 -21.22 8.14
N ASN A 282 -1.40 -22.46 8.51
CA ASN A 282 -1.16 -22.91 9.89
C ASN A 282 -0.28 -24.16 10.04
N ASP A 283 -0.40 -25.14 9.15
CA ASP A 283 0.34 -26.41 9.26
C ASP A 283 1.83 -26.27 8.88
N LYS A 284 2.62 -27.31 9.13
CA LYS A 284 4.06 -27.36 8.83
C LYS A 284 4.36 -27.80 7.40
N GLN A 285 3.34 -28.10 6.59
CA GLN A 285 3.52 -28.67 5.26
C GLN A 285 3.73 -27.64 4.16
N TYR A 286 3.82 -26.35 4.51
CA TYR A 286 3.98 -25.21 3.59
C TYR A 286 5.12 -25.37 2.57
N ALA A 287 6.11 -26.21 2.84
CA ALA A 287 7.21 -26.46 1.90
C ALA A 287 6.78 -27.34 0.69
N THR A 288 5.79 -28.21 0.87
CA THR A 288 5.37 -29.21 -0.10
C THR A 288 3.90 -29.19 -0.44
N ALA A 289 3.04 -28.74 0.50
CA ALA A 289 1.59 -28.64 0.33
C ALA A 289 1.19 -27.17 0.19
N TYR A 290 1.19 -26.67 -1.03
CA TYR A 290 0.82 -25.30 -1.39
C TYR A 290 0.27 -25.24 -2.80
N ALA A 291 -0.33 -24.11 -3.14
CA ALA A 291 -0.79 -23.85 -4.49
C ALA A 291 -0.31 -22.46 -4.96
N THR A 292 -0.17 -22.30 -6.28
CA THR A 292 0.10 -21.01 -6.91
C THR A 292 -0.92 -20.70 -8.00
N THR A 293 -1.18 -19.39 -8.19
CA THR A 293 -2.02 -18.87 -9.25
C THR A 293 -1.24 -17.78 -9.99
N LEU A 294 -0.88 -18.06 -11.25
CA LEU A 294 -0.17 -17.10 -12.07
C LEU A 294 -1.13 -16.00 -12.54
N LEU A 295 -0.87 -14.78 -12.13
CA LEU A 295 -1.53 -13.56 -12.61
C LEU A 295 -0.65 -12.92 -13.67
N SER A 296 -1.21 -12.51 -14.82
CA SER A 296 -0.44 -11.84 -15.85
C SER A 296 -1.20 -10.68 -16.48
N SER A 297 -0.45 -9.69 -16.94
CA SER A 297 -0.96 -8.51 -17.65
C SER A 297 -0.13 -8.29 -18.90
N THR A 298 -0.79 -8.24 -20.07
CA THR A 298 -0.15 -8.08 -21.38
C THR A 298 -0.93 -7.09 -22.22
N HIS A 299 -0.23 -6.43 -23.15
CA HIS A 299 -0.85 -5.56 -24.15
C HIS A 299 -0.73 -6.23 -25.53
N SER A 300 -1.84 -6.26 -26.26
CA SER A 300 -1.84 -6.65 -27.65
C SER A 300 -1.41 -5.46 -28.55
N SER A 301 -1.10 -5.76 -29.80
CA SER A 301 -0.65 -4.75 -30.80
C SER A 301 -1.67 -3.66 -31.09
N ASP A 302 -2.95 -3.91 -30.84
CA ASP A 302 -4.06 -2.94 -30.98
C ASP A 302 -4.31 -2.11 -29.74
N GLY A 303 -3.52 -2.31 -28.66
CA GLY A 303 -3.64 -1.60 -27.38
C GLY A 303 -4.64 -2.23 -26.40
N THR A 304 -5.23 -3.37 -26.72
CA THR A 304 -6.10 -4.10 -25.78
C THR A 304 -5.26 -4.63 -24.61
N LEU A 305 -5.69 -4.32 -23.38
CA LEU A 305 -5.11 -4.87 -22.16
C LEU A 305 -5.75 -6.23 -21.88
N CYS A 306 -4.92 -7.27 -21.78
CA CYS A 306 -5.33 -8.62 -21.45
C CYS A 306 -4.78 -8.98 -20.07
N VAL A 307 -5.67 -9.24 -19.09
CA VAL A 307 -5.31 -9.71 -17.75
C VAL A 307 -5.78 -11.15 -17.61
N LYS A 308 -4.87 -12.04 -17.22
CA LYS A 308 -5.17 -13.45 -17.01
C LYS A 308 -5.01 -13.84 -15.54
N ILE A 309 -5.95 -14.63 -15.08
CA ILE A 309 -5.88 -15.35 -13.81
C ILE A 309 -5.72 -16.81 -14.20
N GLY A 310 -4.52 -17.35 -14.07
CA GLY A 310 -4.18 -18.70 -14.48
C GLY A 310 -4.92 -19.78 -13.68
N ALA A 311 -5.01 -20.97 -14.24
CA ALA A 311 -5.43 -22.14 -13.50
C ALA A 311 -4.49 -22.37 -12.31
N ARG A 312 -5.08 -22.58 -11.12
CA ARG A 312 -4.32 -22.88 -9.90
C ARG A 312 -3.53 -24.16 -10.05
N LYS A 313 -2.29 -24.19 -9.59
CA LYS A 313 -1.38 -25.32 -9.60
C LYS A 313 -1.02 -25.71 -8.19
N GLY A 314 -0.96 -27.00 -7.89
CA GLY A 314 -0.68 -27.53 -6.54
C GLY A 314 -1.95 -27.71 -5.71
N GLU A 315 -1.76 -28.17 -4.48
CA GLU A 315 -2.85 -28.47 -3.56
C GLU A 315 -2.41 -28.34 -2.10
N TYR A 316 -3.34 -28.02 -1.22
CA TYR A 316 -3.15 -27.99 0.24
C TYR A 316 -4.47 -28.28 0.95
N SER A 317 -4.40 -28.69 2.22
CA SER A 317 -5.58 -28.99 3.03
C SER A 317 -6.45 -27.75 3.25
N GLY A 318 -7.73 -27.83 2.94
CA GLY A 318 -8.68 -26.71 3.06
C GLY A 318 -8.68 -25.75 1.88
N MET A 319 -8.01 -26.10 0.77
CA MET A 319 -7.98 -25.27 -0.43
C MET A 319 -9.38 -25.12 -1.04
N PRO A 320 -9.87 -23.88 -1.25
CA PRO A 320 -11.16 -23.66 -1.89
C PRO A 320 -11.12 -24.10 -3.37
N SER A 321 -12.13 -24.83 -3.82
CA SER A 321 -12.24 -25.28 -5.23
C SER A 321 -12.77 -24.16 -6.14
N HIS A 322 -13.53 -23.23 -5.58
CA HIS A 322 -14.10 -22.08 -6.29
C HIS A 322 -13.73 -20.78 -5.58
N ARG A 323 -13.57 -19.70 -6.32
CA ARG A 323 -13.28 -18.37 -5.79
C ARG A 323 -13.88 -17.28 -6.66
N GLN A 324 -14.31 -16.21 -6.04
CA GLN A 324 -14.64 -14.97 -6.70
C GLN A 324 -13.38 -14.13 -6.90
N TYR A 325 -13.22 -13.57 -8.08
CA TYR A 325 -12.18 -12.58 -8.37
C TYR A 325 -12.79 -11.24 -8.75
N ARG A 326 -12.06 -10.18 -8.46
CA ARG A 326 -12.34 -8.84 -8.95
C ARG A 326 -11.08 -8.29 -9.61
N LEU A 327 -11.17 -7.81 -10.84
CA LEU A 327 -10.10 -7.04 -11.45
C LEU A 327 -10.30 -5.56 -11.11
N LYS A 328 -9.21 -4.91 -10.68
CA LYS A 328 -9.14 -3.46 -10.49
C LYS A 328 -8.01 -2.88 -11.32
N LEU A 329 -8.31 -1.92 -12.21
CA LEU A 329 -7.29 -1.14 -12.91
C LEU A 329 -7.20 0.25 -12.30
N VAL A 330 -5.98 0.66 -11.94
CA VAL A 330 -5.68 1.98 -11.38
C VAL A 330 -5.42 2.99 -12.48
N ALA A 331 -5.84 4.25 -12.28
CA ALA A 331 -5.71 5.33 -13.25
C ALA A 331 -6.20 4.95 -14.66
N SER A 332 -7.30 4.20 -14.72
CA SER A 332 -7.91 3.70 -15.95
C SER A 332 -8.91 4.69 -16.52
N ALA A 333 -8.83 4.91 -17.82
CA ALA A 333 -9.96 5.48 -18.55
C ALA A 333 -11.18 4.54 -18.48
N VAL A 334 -12.36 5.07 -18.77
CA VAL A 334 -13.54 4.25 -18.98
C VAL A 334 -13.37 3.48 -20.29
N PRO A 335 -13.45 2.14 -20.27
CA PRO A 335 -13.24 1.33 -21.47
C PRO A 335 -14.40 1.41 -22.44
N GLU A 336 -14.11 1.21 -23.71
CA GLU A 336 -15.12 1.00 -24.74
C GLU A 336 -15.76 -0.39 -24.60
N LYS A 337 -14.96 -1.39 -24.24
CA LYS A 337 -15.44 -2.78 -24.11
C LYS A 337 -14.64 -3.54 -23.06
N VAL A 338 -15.34 -4.36 -22.29
CA VAL A 338 -14.76 -5.36 -21.38
C VAL A 338 -15.33 -6.73 -21.70
N THR A 339 -14.46 -7.74 -21.78
CA THR A 339 -14.90 -9.14 -21.90
C THR A 339 -14.27 -9.99 -20.80
N VAL A 340 -14.99 -11.03 -20.39
CA VAL A 340 -14.48 -12.11 -19.55
C VAL A 340 -14.68 -13.42 -20.33
N ASP A 341 -13.61 -14.14 -20.61
CA ASP A 341 -13.59 -15.35 -21.43
C ASP A 341 -14.28 -15.13 -22.79
N GLY A 342 -14.03 -13.98 -23.43
CA GLY A 342 -14.60 -13.57 -24.71
C GLY A 342 -16.06 -13.09 -24.67
N LYS A 343 -16.72 -13.13 -23.51
CA LYS A 343 -18.09 -12.64 -23.34
C LYS A 343 -18.10 -11.22 -22.79
N GLN A 344 -18.84 -10.32 -23.40
CA GLN A 344 -19.02 -8.96 -22.91
C GLN A 344 -19.57 -8.97 -21.48
N THR A 345 -19.01 -8.14 -20.62
CA THR A 345 -19.32 -8.07 -19.19
C THR A 345 -19.47 -6.62 -18.78
N ASP A 346 -20.39 -6.37 -17.85
CA ASP A 346 -20.56 -5.06 -17.22
C ASP A 346 -19.37 -4.76 -16.28
N PHE A 347 -19.14 -3.49 -16.05
CA PHE A 347 -18.11 -3.00 -15.14
C PHE A 347 -18.63 -1.87 -14.25
N GLU A 348 -17.96 -1.66 -13.13
CA GLU A 348 -18.16 -0.51 -12.26
C GLU A 348 -16.99 0.47 -12.47
N TYR A 349 -17.24 1.76 -12.29
CA TYR A 349 -16.22 2.79 -12.36
C TYR A 349 -16.24 3.67 -11.10
N ASP A 350 -15.13 3.68 -10.36
CA ASP A 350 -14.94 4.60 -9.22
C ASP A 350 -14.23 5.87 -9.71
N GLY A 351 -14.99 6.91 -9.95
CA GLY A 351 -14.47 8.17 -10.49
C GLY A 351 -13.59 8.94 -9.50
N ASN A 352 -13.77 8.77 -8.19
CA ASN A 352 -12.88 9.38 -7.18
C ASN A 352 -11.49 8.74 -7.16
N LYS A 353 -11.41 7.46 -7.50
CA LYS A 353 -10.16 6.67 -7.55
C LYS A 353 -9.68 6.42 -8.98
N LEU A 354 -10.41 6.92 -9.98
CA LEU A 354 -10.14 6.66 -11.40
C LEU A 354 -9.86 5.17 -11.66
N SER A 355 -10.68 4.32 -11.06
CA SER A 355 -10.47 2.88 -11.09
C SER A 355 -11.60 2.16 -11.80
N LEU A 356 -11.23 1.33 -12.78
CA LEU A 356 -12.13 0.36 -13.38
C LEU A 356 -12.21 -0.88 -12.48
N LEU A 357 -13.42 -1.38 -12.25
CA LEU A 357 -13.68 -2.58 -11.46
C LEU A 357 -14.51 -3.57 -12.31
N VAL A 358 -13.97 -4.78 -12.50
CA VAL A 358 -14.63 -5.86 -13.21
C VAL A 358 -14.86 -7.03 -12.24
N ASN A 359 -16.11 -7.34 -11.95
CA ASN A 359 -16.46 -8.50 -11.14
C ASN A 359 -16.40 -9.76 -12.02
N ILE A 360 -15.54 -10.70 -11.64
CA ILE A 360 -15.44 -12.01 -12.27
C ILE A 360 -16.27 -12.96 -11.42
N PRO A 361 -17.34 -13.56 -11.95
CA PRO A 361 -18.19 -14.47 -11.17
C PRO A 361 -17.38 -15.59 -10.51
N GLU A 362 -17.94 -16.16 -9.46
CA GLU A 362 -17.33 -17.31 -8.78
C GLU A 362 -16.96 -18.39 -9.81
N THR A 363 -15.74 -18.81 -9.78
CA THR A 363 -15.15 -19.70 -10.80
C THR A 363 -14.37 -20.83 -10.15
N ASP A 364 -14.40 -21.97 -10.83
CA ASP A 364 -13.54 -23.11 -10.56
C ASP A 364 -12.07 -22.69 -10.69
N CYS A 365 -11.31 -22.81 -9.60
CA CYS A 365 -9.92 -22.36 -9.54
C CYS A 365 -8.97 -23.18 -10.42
N SER A 366 -9.40 -24.34 -10.94
CA SER A 366 -8.62 -25.13 -11.92
C SER A 366 -8.70 -24.60 -13.35
N LYS A 367 -9.47 -23.53 -13.59
CA LYS A 367 -9.69 -22.94 -14.93
C LYS A 367 -9.11 -21.54 -15.01
N GLU A 368 -8.42 -21.25 -16.11
CA GLU A 368 -7.97 -19.89 -16.43
C GLU A 368 -9.17 -18.97 -16.68
N LYS A 369 -8.99 -17.69 -16.29
CA LYS A 369 -9.88 -16.57 -16.66
C LYS A 369 -9.11 -15.52 -17.41
N VAL A 370 -9.72 -15.03 -18.48
CA VAL A 370 -9.14 -14.00 -19.35
C VAL A 370 -10.06 -12.79 -19.38
N VAL A 371 -9.53 -11.65 -18.94
CA VAL A 371 -10.24 -10.37 -19.01
C VAL A 371 -9.54 -9.50 -20.05
N GLU A 372 -10.30 -9.05 -21.05
CA GLU A 372 -9.81 -8.18 -22.12
C GLU A 372 -10.52 -6.83 -22.03
N ILE A 373 -9.74 -5.76 -22.11
CA ILE A 373 -10.20 -4.39 -21.93
C ILE A 373 -9.67 -3.56 -23.09
N SER A 374 -10.57 -2.97 -23.87
CA SER A 374 -10.23 -2.09 -24.98
C SER A 374 -10.74 -0.68 -24.75
N TYR A 375 -9.97 0.30 -25.23
CA TYR A 375 -10.24 1.72 -25.07
C TYR A 375 -10.39 2.40 -26.43
N THR A 376 -11.13 3.51 -26.46
CA THR A 376 -11.13 4.40 -27.63
C THR A 376 -9.75 5.05 -27.81
N LYS A 377 -9.40 5.42 -29.04
CA LYS A 377 -8.11 6.06 -29.35
C LYS A 377 -7.90 7.41 -28.66
N ASP A 378 -8.97 8.05 -28.26
CA ASP A 378 -9.00 9.36 -27.62
C ASP A 378 -9.30 9.30 -26.12
N ALA A 379 -9.16 8.10 -25.52
CA ALA A 379 -9.30 7.91 -24.09
C ALA A 379 -8.33 8.81 -23.31
N PRO A 380 -8.78 9.47 -22.22
CA PRO A 380 -7.93 10.40 -21.48
C PRO A 380 -6.82 9.67 -20.72
N VAL A 381 -5.63 10.26 -20.69
CA VAL A 381 -4.54 9.85 -19.80
C VAL A 381 -4.83 10.39 -18.40
N LEU A 382 -4.80 9.54 -17.37
CA LEU A 382 -5.25 9.85 -16.01
C LEU A 382 -4.14 9.71 -14.95
N THR A 383 -2.88 9.75 -15.37
CA THR A 383 -1.71 9.54 -14.52
C THR A 383 -1.02 10.82 -14.04
N ASP A 384 -1.71 11.95 -14.11
CA ASP A 384 -1.22 13.31 -13.79
C ASP A 384 -1.68 13.80 -12.41
N GLY A 385 -1.94 12.89 -11.47
CA GLY A 385 -2.30 13.22 -10.08
C GLY A 385 -3.75 13.63 -9.86
N LEU A 386 -4.65 13.34 -10.80
CA LEU A 386 -6.07 13.70 -10.68
C LEU A 386 -6.72 13.16 -9.40
N ILE A 387 -6.36 11.94 -8.95
CA ILE A 387 -6.90 11.35 -7.71
C ILE A 387 -6.56 12.23 -6.51
N GLY A 388 -5.31 12.67 -6.39
CA GLY A 388 -4.89 13.57 -5.34
C GLY A 388 -5.56 14.94 -5.44
N LYS A 389 -5.63 15.50 -6.66
CA LYS A 389 -6.30 16.79 -6.93
C LYS A 389 -7.79 16.76 -6.55
N PHE A 390 -8.52 15.70 -6.91
CA PHE A 390 -9.94 15.52 -6.51
C PHE A 390 -10.08 15.50 -5.00
N ARG A 391 -9.31 14.64 -4.33
CA ARG A 391 -9.34 14.51 -2.87
C ARG A 391 -9.01 15.83 -2.18
N HIS A 392 -7.99 16.53 -2.64
CA HIS A 392 -7.56 17.80 -2.06
C HIS A 392 -8.64 18.89 -2.19
N ILE A 393 -9.25 19.04 -3.36
CA ILE A 393 -10.38 19.96 -3.54
C ILE A 393 -11.55 19.58 -2.64
N GLN A 394 -11.93 18.30 -2.59
CA GLN A 394 -13.02 17.81 -1.72
C GLN A 394 -12.77 18.10 -0.24
N GLN A 395 -11.57 17.79 0.26
CA GLN A 395 -11.21 18.01 1.67
C GLN A 395 -11.25 19.48 2.05
N ASN A 396 -10.72 20.35 1.21
CA ASN A 396 -10.73 21.80 1.45
C ASN A 396 -12.13 22.40 1.36
N CYS A 397 -12.94 21.99 0.39
CA CYS A 397 -14.34 22.40 0.30
C CYS A 397 -15.13 21.98 1.52
N VAL A 398 -15.00 20.72 1.97
CA VAL A 398 -15.66 20.22 3.20
C VAL A 398 -15.20 21.02 4.43
N ALA A 399 -13.91 21.25 4.59
CA ALA A 399 -13.39 22.03 5.73
C ALA A 399 -13.90 23.48 5.73
N MET A 400 -14.05 24.09 4.56
CA MET A 400 -14.58 25.45 4.45
C MET A 400 -16.10 25.55 4.69
N LYS A 401 -16.89 24.52 4.38
CA LYS A 401 -18.36 24.53 4.59
C LYS A 401 -18.74 24.86 6.03
N TYR A 402 -17.94 24.47 7.00
CA TYR A 402 -18.16 24.78 8.43
C TYR A 402 -17.88 26.23 8.79
N ARG A 403 -17.05 26.95 8.03
CA ARG A 403 -16.65 28.34 8.29
C ARG A 403 -17.33 29.33 7.35
N ASN A 404 -17.53 28.93 6.11
CA ASN A 404 -18.17 29.70 5.06
C ASN A 404 -19.15 28.80 4.27
N PRO A 405 -20.41 28.66 4.72
CA PRO A 405 -21.39 27.81 4.03
C PRO A 405 -21.65 28.22 2.56
N ALA A 406 -21.40 29.47 2.19
CA ALA A 406 -21.62 29.96 0.82
C ALA A 406 -20.71 29.27 -0.21
N ILE A 407 -19.63 28.60 0.19
CA ILE A 407 -18.74 27.86 -0.70
C ILE A 407 -19.48 26.75 -1.46
N VAL A 408 -20.58 26.25 -0.93
CA VAL A 408 -21.43 25.24 -1.59
C VAL A 408 -21.99 25.74 -2.93
N PHE A 409 -22.11 27.07 -3.08
CA PHE A 409 -22.61 27.73 -4.28
C PHE A 409 -21.48 28.38 -5.10
N ALA A 410 -20.23 28.21 -4.71
CA ALA A 410 -19.09 28.77 -5.38
C ALA A 410 -18.76 27.97 -6.66
N GLU A 411 -19.16 28.48 -7.82
CA GLU A 411 -18.77 27.88 -9.08
C GLU A 411 -17.49 28.54 -9.62
N PRO A 412 -16.58 27.76 -10.24
CA PRO A 412 -16.69 26.32 -10.55
C PRO A 412 -16.14 25.36 -9.48
N LEU A 413 -15.93 25.80 -8.23
CA LEU A 413 -15.43 24.92 -7.15
C LEU A 413 -16.36 23.73 -6.89
N GLY A 414 -17.68 23.94 -6.88
CA GLY A 414 -18.67 22.89 -6.72
C GLY A 414 -18.60 21.83 -7.82
N THR A 415 -18.38 22.25 -9.05
CA THR A 415 -18.14 21.35 -10.19
C THR A 415 -16.86 20.55 -9.99
N MET A 416 -15.77 21.14 -9.49
CA MET A 416 -14.51 20.46 -9.21
C MET A 416 -14.66 19.48 -8.02
N GLU A 417 -15.33 19.88 -6.95
CA GLU A 417 -15.59 19.03 -5.78
C GLU A 417 -16.34 17.76 -6.16
N SER A 418 -17.28 17.86 -7.06
CA SER A 418 -18.15 16.75 -7.47
C SER A 418 -17.61 15.92 -8.65
N ALA A 419 -16.46 16.27 -9.24
CA ALA A 419 -15.97 15.66 -10.47
C ALA A 419 -15.84 14.12 -10.40
N GLY A 420 -15.26 13.61 -9.31
CA GLY A 420 -15.13 12.16 -9.11
C GLY A 420 -16.48 11.45 -9.00
N ILE A 421 -17.40 12.00 -8.21
CA ILE A 421 -18.76 11.46 -8.08
C ILE A 421 -19.49 11.53 -9.41
N ALA A 422 -19.37 12.63 -10.14
CA ALA A 422 -20.01 12.79 -11.46
C ALA A 422 -19.52 11.72 -12.46
N MET A 423 -18.25 11.36 -12.44
CA MET A 423 -17.71 10.27 -13.27
C MET A 423 -18.19 8.89 -12.83
N THR A 424 -18.43 8.67 -11.53
CA THR A 424 -18.98 7.40 -11.04
C THR A 424 -20.37 7.16 -11.57
N TYR A 425 -21.22 8.20 -11.61
CA TYR A 425 -22.61 8.10 -12.09
C TYR A 425 -22.77 8.27 -13.61
N ASN A 426 -21.82 8.94 -14.27
CA ASN A 426 -21.86 9.21 -15.71
C ASN A 426 -20.48 8.90 -16.33
N PRO A 427 -20.04 7.63 -16.31
CA PRO A 427 -18.71 7.26 -16.79
C PRO A 427 -18.49 7.62 -18.27
N GLU A 428 -19.55 7.62 -19.08
CA GLU A 428 -19.51 7.99 -20.50
C GLU A 428 -19.09 9.45 -20.73
N LYS A 429 -19.22 10.32 -19.71
CA LYS A 429 -18.81 11.74 -19.75
C LYS A 429 -17.40 11.98 -19.21
N GLN A 430 -16.65 10.92 -18.90
CA GLN A 430 -15.35 11.03 -18.25
C GLN A 430 -14.41 12.03 -18.93
N LYS A 431 -14.25 11.95 -20.24
CA LYS A 431 -13.38 12.85 -20.99
C LYS A 431 -13.74 14.31 -20.76
N GLN A 432 -15.00 14.66 -20.90
CA GLN A 432 -15.49 16.04 -20.69
C GLN A 432 -15.28 16.50 -19.25
N ILE A 433 -15.59 15.65 -18.26
CA ILE A 433 -15.43 15.98 -16.83
C ILE A 433 -13.95 16.23 -16.51
N VAL A 434 -13.06 15.36 -16.99
CA VAL A 434 -11.61 15.50 -16.79
C VAL A 434 -11.06 16.76 -17.43
N GLU A 435 -11.45 17.08 -18.68
CA GLU A 435 -11.05 18.30 -19.38
C GLU A 435 -11.54 19.55 -18.64
N THR A 436 -12.79 19.57 -18.21
CA THR A 436 -13.37 20.66 -17.41
C THR A 436 -12.63 20.83 -16.10
N PHE A 437 -12.37 19.72 -15.37
CA PHE A 437 -11.63 19.76 -14.12
C PHE A 437 -10.21 20.34 -14.31
N ARG A 438 -9.47 19.85 -15.30
CA ARG A 438 -8.11 20.34 -15.60
C ARG A 438 -8.09 21.83 -15.93
N THR A 439 -9.05 22.30 -16.72
CA THR A 439 -9.18 23.72 -17.07
C THR A 439 -9.43 24.56 -15.82
N ASN A 440 -10.37 24.17 -14.98
CA ASN A 440 -10.69 24.86 -13.74
C ASN A 440 -9.52 24.81 -12.75
N TYR A 441 -8.86 23.65 -12.62
CA TYR A 441 -7.70 23.50 -11.73
C TYR A 441 -6.52 24.36 -12.16
N GLY A 442 -6.31 24.55 -13.47
CA GLY A 442 -5.31 25.48 -14.03
C GLY A 442 -5.59 26.95 -13.70
N SER A 443 -6.83 27.31 -13.40
CA SER A 443 -7.26 28.67 -13.02
C SER A 443 -7.67 28.75 -11.54
N LEU A 444 -7.26 27.81 -10.70
CA LEU A 444 -7.74 27.68 -9.33
C LEU A 444 -7.51 28.96 -8.49
N ALA A 445 -6.37 29.61 -8.62
CA ALA A 445 -6.08 30.87 -7.90
C ALA A 445 -7.08 31.99 -8.22
N ASP A 446 -7.44 32.15 -9.49
CA ASP A 446 -8.43 33.14 -9.93
C ASP A 446 -9.84 32.78 -9.44
N ILE A 447 -10.18 31.50 -9.50
CA ILE A 447 -11.47 30.99 -9.00
C ILE A 447 -11.61 31.25 -7.50
N LEU A 448 -10.58 30.98 -6.71
CA LEU A 448 -10.59 31.24 -5.27
C LEU A 448 -10.79 32.73 -4.98
N LYS A 449 -10.04 33.59 -5.67
CA LYS A 449 -10.15 35.07 -5.52
C LYS A 449 -11.53 35.58 -5.91
N GLN A 450 -12.10 35.11 -7.03
CA GLN A 450 -13.46 35.49 -7.48
C GLN A 450 -14.54 35.10 -6.45
N ASN A 451 -14.33 34.04 -5.68
CA ASN A 451 -15.23 33.58 -4.64
C ASN A 451 -14.88 34.12 -3.24
N GLY A 452 -13.98 35.12 -3.13
CA GLY A 452 -13.60 35.75 -1.87
C GLY A 452 -12.81 34.82 -0.93
N ILE A 453 -12.14 33.80 -1.48
CA ILE A 453 -11.29 32.86 -0.73
C ILE A 453 -9.85 33.36 -0.86
N GLU A 454 -9.31 33.90 0.24
CA GLU A 454 -8.00 34.55 0.29
C GLU A 454 -7.16 34.07 1.48
N GLY A 455 -5.90 34.51 1.55
CA GLY A 455 -5.00 34.23 2.67
C GLY A 455 -4.71 32.75 2.89
N GLU A 456 -4.77 32.31 4.15
CA GLU A 456 -4.45 30.91 4.52
C GLU A 456 -5.42 29.88 3.91
N ASP A 457 -6.68 30.25 3.70
CA ASP A 457 -7.65 29.34 3.08
C ASP A 457 -7.33 29.11 1.60
N ALA A 458 -6.98 30.16 0.86
CA ALA A 458 -6.50 30.01 -0.52
C ALA A 458 -5.21 29.19 -0.58
N LYS A 459 -4.27 29.44 0.34
CA LYS A 459 -3.02 28.67 0.43
C LYS A 459 -3.28 27.17 0.56
N LYS A 460 -4.25 26.74 1.40
CA LYS A 460 -4.61 25.32 1.58
C LYS A 460 -5.08 24.65 0.29
N PHE A 461 -5.79 25.38 -0.57
CA PHE A 461 -6.20 24.87 -1.89
C PHE A 461 -5.04 24.78 -2.89
N MET A 462 -4.06 25.68 -2.76
CA MET A 462 -2.91 25.78 -3.69
C MET A 462 -1.71 24.95 -3.27
N ASP A 463 -1.67 24.51 -2.00
CA ASP A 463 -0.52 23.81 -1.41
C ASP A 463 -0.55 22.31 -1.75
N THR A 464 -0.33 22.01 -3.01
CA THR A 464 -0.33 20.67 -3.58
C THR A 464 0.99 20.37 -4.26
N SER A 465 1.39 19.12 -4.27
CA SER A 465 2.56 18.61 -5.01
C SER A 465 2.18 17.67 -6.16
N PHE A 466 0.97 17.83 -6.68
CA PHE A 466 0.48 16.94 -7.75
C PHE A 466 0.95 17.37 -9.13
#